data_54f777cc83775e7b9a829a20b75c04d4
#
_entry.id   54f777cc83775e7b9a829a20b75c04d4
#
_cell.length_a   1.000
_cell.length_b   1.000
_cell.length_c   1.000
_cell.angle_alpha   90.00
_cell.angle_beta   90.00
_cell.angle_gamma   90.00
#
_symmetry.space_group_name_H-M   'P 1'
#
loop_
_entity.id
_entity.type
_entity.pdbx_description
1 polymer ?
#
loop_
_entity_poly.entity_id
_entity_poly.type
_entity_poly.pdbx_seq_one_letter_code
_entity_poly.pdbx_strand_id
1 'polypeptide(L)'
;MANYRTRLRGIGCPELSINAMKEKDGSLNHSPNQVKKPRKAEVNYCPGYPAGESKESLEAERQALLVEVKKKNQEQIKNKMERTFAYRRQEIIQDMPFITELRSRWPALFSEREVDAEFARITTVPLRSTFMFQLDRHTDNLLKVFRKKGGAAGQKIKVILAAMDKDPSIEKRRDCVLKAVSVYLNEDPQHLIKEYMVNFKELF
;
A
#
# COMPACT_ATOMS: atom_id res chain seq x y z
N MET A 1 3.76 -9.50 23.57
CA MET A 1 2.52 -10.23 23.24
C MET A 1 2.89 -11.51 22.51
N ALA A 2 2.59 -12.68 23.07
CA ALA A 2 2.80 -13.95 22.37
C ALA A 2 1.88 -13.96 21.12
N ASN A 3 2.45 -14.19 19.96
CA ASN A 3 1.74 -14.17 18.69
C ASN A 3 0.58 -15.19 18.75
N TYR A 4 -0.63 -14.75 18.44
CA TYR A 4 -1.84 -15.58 18.41
C TYR A 4 -1.64 -16.89 17.64
N ARG A 5 -0.86 -16.89 16.56
CA ARG A 5 -0.47 -18.08 15.80
C ARG A 5 0.35 -19.09 16.60
N THR A 6 1.20 -18.64 17.51
CA THR A 6 2.00 -19.53 18.38
C THR A 6 1.09 -20.23 19.37
N ARG A 7 0.07 -19.55 19.87
CA ARG A 7 -0.91 -20.12 20.80
C ARG A 7 -1.82 -21.15 20.11
N LEU A 8 -2.22 -20.87 18.87
CA LEU A 8 -3.02 -21.81 18.08
C LEU A 8 -2.22 -23.06 17.65
N ARG A 9 -0.91 -22.94 17.43
CA ARG A 9 -0.05 -24.12 17.20
C ARG A 9 0.03 -25.03 18.43
N GLY A 10 0.06 -24.43 19.61
CA GLY A 10 0.09 -25.17 20.89
C GLY A 10 -1.14 -26.02 21.17
N ILE A 11 -2.28 -25.69 20.57
CA ILE A 11 -3.55 -26.41 20.68
C ILE A 11 -3.87 -27.29 19.47
N GLY A 12 -2.87 -27.53 18.58
CA GLY A 12 -3.00 -28.49 17.47
C GLY A 12 -4.00 -28.09 16.37
N CYS A 13 -4.26 -26.81 16.15
CA CYS A 13 -5.19 -26.33 15.14
C CYS A 13 -4.67 -26.63 13.73
N PRO A 14 -5.30 -27.52 12.92
CA PRO A 14 -4.78 -27.98 11.64
C PRO A 14 -4.78 -26.89 10.55
N GLU A 15 -5.58 -25.83 10.69
CA GLU A 15 -5.69 -24.76 9.70
C GLU A 15 -4.49 -23.79 9.69
N LEU A 16 -3.56 -23.91 10.62
CA LEU A 16 -2.35 -23.10 10.68
C LEU A 16 -1.21 -23.62 9.79
N SER A 17 -1.37 -24.77 9.19
CA SER A 17 -0.41 -25.35 8.24
C SER A 17 -0.54 -24.80 6.81
N ILE A 18 -1.05 -23.58 6.62
CA ILE A 18 -1.19 -22.94 5.30
C ILE A 18 0.13 -22.85 4.52
N ASN A 19 1.26 -23.04 5.21
CA ASN A 19 2.60 -23.16 4.59
C ASN A 19 3.26 -24.52 4.83
N ALA A 20 2.55 -25.53 5.33
CA ALA A 20 3.09 -26.89 5.30
C ALA A 20 3.18 -27.31 3.82
N MET A 21 4.40 -27.54 3.35
CA MET A 21 4.62 -28.16 2.04
C MET A 21 3.72 -29.38 1.95
N LYS A 22 2.79 -29.43 1.00
CA LYS A 22 2.20 -30.68 0.57
C LYS A 22 3.37 -31.54 0.12
N GLU A 23 3.67 -32.56 0.85
CA GLU A 23 4.55 -33.64 0.37
C GLU A 23 3.95 -34.11 -0.96
N LYS A 24 4.60 -33.76 -2.06
CA LYS A 24 4.36 -34.40 -3.34
C LYS A 24 5.16 -35.69 -3.31
N ASP A 25 4.43 -36.78 -3.38
CA ASP A 25 4.92 -38.10 -3.60
C ASP A 25 6.17 -38.16 -4.49
N GLY A 26 7.24 -38.79 -3.97
CA GLY A 26 8.17 -39.58 -4.76
C GLY A 26 9.25 -38.87 -5.57
N SER A 27 9.69 -37.63 -5.29
CA SER A 27 10.91 -37.09 -5.90
C SER A 27 11.96 -36.74 -4.85
N LEU A 28 12.90 -37.63 -4.67
CA LEU A 28 14.19 -37.44 -4.01
C LEU A 28 14.96 -36.33 -4.73
N ASN A 29 15.04 -35.13 -4.14
CA ASN A 29 16.06 -34.11 -4.29
C ASN A 29 15.50 -32.68 -4.19
N HIS A 30 14.69 -32.39 -3.18
CA HIS A 30 14.49 -30.99 -2.79
C HIS A 30 14.95 -30.78 -1.36
N SER A 31 16.06 -30.04 -1.23
CA SER A 31 16.52 -29.55 0.07
C SER A 31 15.37 -28.84 0.79
N PRO A 32 15.05 -29.23 2.06
CA PRO A 32 13.91 -28.67 2.80
C PRO A 32 14.02 -27.17 3.08
N ASN A 33 15.11 -26.53 2.70
CA ASN A 33 15.42 -25.13 2.98
C ASN A 33 15.31 -24.18 1.77
N GLN A 34 14.74 -24.59 0.64
CA GLN A 34 14.45 -23.61 -0.43
C GLN A 34 13.25 -22.76 -0.07
N VAL A 35 13.51 -21.66 0.62
CA VAL A 35 12.54 -20.59 0.80
C VAL A 35 12.14 -20.08 -0.60
N LYS A 36 10.87 -20.25 -0.96
CA LYS A 36 10.37 -19.75 -2.25
C LYS A 36 10.63 -18.26 -2.33
N LYS A 37 11.28 -17.81 -3.41
CA LYS A 37 11.48 -16.38 -3.66
C LYS A 37 10.11 -15.70 -3.72
N PRO A 38 9.94 -14.54 -3.07
CA PRO A 38 8.70 -13.79 -3.11
C PRO A 38 8.30 -13.47 -4.55
N ARG A 39 7.02 -13.60 -4.85
CA ARG A 39 6.47 -13.28 -6.17
C ARG A 39 6.05 -11.83 -6.25
N LYS A 40 5.96 -11.29 -7.45
CA LYS A 40 5.35 -9.98 -7.70
C LYS A 40 3.93 -9.97 -7.10
N ALA A 41 3.51 -8.84 -6.53
CA ALA A 41 2.32 -8.64 -5.72
C ALA A 41 2.40 -9.14 -4.26
N GLU A 42 3.47 -9.76 -3.83
CA GLU A 42 3.70 -10.04 -2.41
C GLU A 42 4.41 -8.86 -1.73
N VAL A 43 4.09 -8.62 -0.45
CA VAL A 43 4.64 -7.48 0.32
C VAL A 43 6.16 -7.50 0.38
N ASN A 44 6.74 -8.68 0.42
CA ASN A 44 8.19 -8.91 0.48
C ASN A 44 8.82 -9.14 -0.90
N TYR A 45 8.11 -8.78 -1.99
CA TYR A 45 8.67 -8.86 -3.33
C TYR A 45 9.93 -7.98 -3.46
N CYS A 46 11.04 -8.62 -3.79
CA CYS A 46 12.33 -7.99 -3.96
C CYS A 46 12.97 -8.51 -5.26
N PRO A 47 12.88 -7.74 -6.36
CA PRO A 47 13.53 -8.11 -7.62
C PRO A 47 15.05 -8.01 -7.52
N GLY A 48 15.75 -8.73 -8.38
CA GLY A 48 17.19 -8.52 -8.59
C GLY A 48 17.47 -7.18 -9.25
N TYR A 49 18.70 -6.73 -9.13
CA TYR A 49 19.14 -5.52 -9.85
C TYR A 49 19.05 -5.71 -11.37
N PRO A 50 18.81 -4.61 -12.11
CA PRO A 50 18.87 -4.66 -13.56
C PRO A 50 20.24 -5.18 -14.05
N ALA A 51 20.27 -5.79 -15.22
CA ALA A 51 21.51 -6.33 -15.80
C ALA A 51 22.57 -5.22 -15.95
N GLY A 52 23.77 -5.50 -15.47
CA GLY A 52 24.89 -4.55 -15.49
C GLY A 52 24.89 -3.50 -14.37
N GLU A 53 23.89 -3.52 -13.47
CA GLU A 53 23.86 -2.61 -12.34
C GLU A 53 24.49 -3.24 -11.10
N SER A 54 25.16 -2.40 -10.32
CA SER A 54 25.69 -2.72 -8.99
C SER A 54 25.01 -1.84 -7.93
N LYS A 55 25.24 -2.14 -6.67
CA LYS A 55 24.76 -1.29 -5.56
C LYS A 55 25.31 0.12 -5.67
N GLU A 56 26.57 0.25 -6.04
CA GLU A 56 27.29 1.53 -6.17
C GLU A 56 26.72 2.35 -7.34
N SER A 57 26.44 1.73 -8.49
CA SER A 57 25.84 2.41 -9.64
C SER A 57 24.43 2.89 -9.35
N LEU A 58 23.64 2.07 -8.63
CA LEU A 58 22.28 2.43 -8.23
C LEU A 58 22.26 3.51 -7.14
N GLU A 59 23.26 3.54 -6.24
CA GLU A 59 23.41 4.65 -5.29
C GLU A 59 23.77 5.96 -6.01
N ALA A 60 24.65 5.92 -6.99
CA ALA A 60 24.95 7.10 -7.82
C ALA A 60 23.69 7.59 -8.56
N GLU A 61 22.88 6.67 -9.09
CA GLU A 61 21.60 7.01 -9.73
C GLU A 61 20.60 7.61 -8.75
N ARG A 62 20.56 7.12 -7.50
CA ARG A 62 19.75 7.72 -6.43
C ARG A 62 20.21 9.15 -6.10
N GLN A 63 21.51 9.41 -6.06
CA GLN A 63 22.02 10.77 -5.83
C GLN A 63 21.61 11.70 -6.99
N ALA A 64 21.72 11.23 -8.23
CA ALA A 64 21.26 11.98 -9.39
C ALA A 64 19.75 12.24 -9.36
N LEU A 65 18.93 11.29 -8.85
CA LEU A 65 17.49 11.47 -8.63
C LEU A 65 17.20 12.68 -7.71
N LEU A 66 17.96 12.86 -6.63
CA LEU A 66 17.77 13.99 -5.73
C LEU A 66 17.94 15.35 -6.41
N VAL A 67 18.85 15.42 -7.39
CA VAL A 67 19.04 16.62 -8.21
C VAL A 67 17.82 16.88 -9.08
N GLU A 68 17.30 15.84 -9.73
CA GLU A 68 16.14 15.97 -10.62
C GLU A 68 14.84 16.29 -9.84
N VAL A 69 14.70 15.81 -8.61
CA VAL A 69 13.60 16.18 -7.71
C VAL A 69 13.62 17.68 -7.42
N LYS A 70 14.80 18.27 -7.15
CA LYS A 70 14.95 19.72 -6.94
C LYS A 70 14.60 20.52 -8.20
N LYS A 71 14.93 20.00 -9.38
CA LYS A 71 14.60 20.60 -10.68
C LYS A 71 13.14 20.37 -11.10
N LYS A 72 12.40 19.54 -10.38
CA LYS A 72 11.01 19.10 -10.71
C LYS A 72 10.92 18.45 -12.11
N ASN A 73 11.98 17.79 -12.58
CA ASN A 73 12.02 17.12 -13.88
C ASN A 73 11.31 15.75 -13.80
N GLN A 74 10.00 15.76 -14.07
CA GLN A 74 9.14 14.60 -13.88
C GLN A 74 9.53 13.38 -14.72
N GLU A 75 10.01 13.59 -15.94
CA GLU A 75 10.44 12.50 -16.82
C GLU A 75 11.69 11.80 -16.27
N GLN A 76 12.70 12.58 -15.88
CA GLN A 76 13.91 12.04 -15.30
C GLN A 76 13.66 11.40 -13.93
N ILE A 77 12.78 11.97 -13.12
CA ILE A 77 12.35 11.37 -11.85
C ILE A 77 11.76 9.99 -12.11
N LYS A 78 10.80 9.86 -13.04
CA LYS A 78 10.17 8.59 -13.39
C LYS A 78 11.20 7.55 -13.84
N ASN A 79 12.11 7.92 -14.76
CA ASN A 79 13.14 7.01 -15.29
C ASN A 79 14.09 6.53 -14.19
N LYS A 80 14.55 7.44 -13.33
CA LYS A 80 15.44 7.09 -12.21
C LYS A 80 14.73 6.28 -11.13
N MET A 81 13.48 6.56 -10.84
CA MET A 81 12.66 5.78 -9.91
C MET A 81 12.42 4.35 -10.42
N GLU A 82 12.25 4.17 -11.73
CA GLU A 82 12.15 2.85 -12.34
C GLU A 82 13.47 2.08 -12.20
N ARG A 83 14.59 2.70 -12.61
CA ARG A 83 15.92 2.07 -12.59
C ARG A 83 16.35 1.67 -11.18
N THR A 84 16.04 2.48 -10.17
CA THR A 84 16.40 2.25 -8.77
C THR A 84 15.39 1.42 -7.99
N PHE A 85 14.35 0.89 -8.63
CA PHE A 85 13.27 0.16 -7.95
C PHE A 85 13.77 -1.02 -7.11
N ALA A 86 14.59 -1.88 -7.70
CA ALA A 86 15.12 -3.06 -7.00
C ALA A 86 15.98 -2.67 -5.78
N TYR A 87 16.80 -1.63 -5.91
CA TYR A 87 17.65 -1.12 -4.85
C TYR A 87 16.82 -0.58 -3.68
N ARG A 88 15.83 0.25 -3.98
CA ARG A 88 14.89 0.78 -2.98
C ARG A 88 14.09 -0.33 -2.28
N ARG A 89 13.63 -1.33 -3.04
CA ARG A 89 12.93 -2.49 -2.46
C ARG A 89 13.81 -3.27 -1.51
N GLN A 90 15.07 -3.46 -1.86
CA GLN A 90 16.03 -4.13 -1.00
C GLN A 90 16.23 -3.38 0.32
N GLU A 91 16.44 -2.07 0.28
CA GLU A 91 16.54 -1.24 1.49
C GLU A 91 15.29 -1.33 2.37
N ILE A 92 14.09 -1.20 1.79
CA ILE A 92 12.83 -1.26 2.54
C ILE A 92 12.65 -2.62 3.23
N ILE A 93 13.00 -3.72 2.57
CA ILE A 93 12.75 -5.07 3.08
C ILE A 93 13.84 -5.51 4.07
N GLN A 94 15.10 -5.19 3.80
CA GLN A 94 16.22 -5.66 4.61
C GLN A 94 16.52 -4.72 5.78
N ASP A 95 16.53 -3.42 5.54
CA ASP A 95 16.93 -2.44 6.54
C ASP A 95 15.74 -1.92 7.36
N MET A 96 14.50 -2.07 6.85
CA MET A 96 13.27 -1.65 7.51
C MET A 96 13.34 -0.21 8.08
N PRO A 97 13.73 0.79 7.27
CA PRO A 97 13.97 2.15 7.75
C PRO A 97 12.68 2.80 8.26
N PHE A 98 12.81 3.73 9.20
CA PHE A 98 11.67 4.56 9.59
C PHE A 98 11.18 5.42 8.42
N ILE A 99 9.88 5.77 8.43
CA ILE A 99 9.27 6.57 7.35
C ILE A 99 10.00 7.91 7.16
N THR A 100 10.47 8.52 8.22
CA THR A 100 11.24 9.77 8.19
C THR A 100 12.58 9.61 7.46
N GLU A 101 13.27 8.51 7.70
CA GLU A 101 14.53 8.17 7.03
C GLU A 101 14.28 7.86 5.56
N LEU A 102 13.26 7.05 5.26
CA LEU A 102 12.86 6.72 3.90
C LEU A 102 12.49 7.97 3.11
N ARG A 103 11.75 8.90 3.72
CA ARG A 103 11.37 10.18 3.10
C ARG A 103 12.57 11.06 2.80
N SER A 104 13.55 11.12 3.70
CA SER A 104 14.80 11.84 3.48
C SER A 104 15.62 11.25 2.35
N ARG A 105 15.69 9.93 2.29
CA ARG A 105 16.50 9.20 1.33
C ARG A 105 15.85 9.12 -0.06
N TRP A 106 14.52 8.93 -0.11
CA TRP A 106 13.72 8.76 -1.33
C TRP A 106 12.54 9.76 -1.41
N PRO A 107 12.79 11.09 -1.42
CA PRO A 107 11.70 12.07 -1.36
C PRO A 107 10.72 11.95 -2.54
N ALA A 108 11.17 11.54 -3.72
CA ALA A 108 10.31 11.32 -4.88
C ALA A 108 9.20 10.29 -4.61
N LEU A 109 9.49 9.25 -3.81
CA LEU A 109 8.53 8.19 -3.48
C LEU A 109 7.26 8.73 -2.81
N PHE A 110 7.32 9.86 -2.15
CA PHE A 110 6.21 10.48 -1.43
C PHE A 110 5.39 11.48 -2.26
N SER A 111 5.65 11.56 -3.57
CA SER A 111 4.78 12.27 -4.50
C SER A 111 3.61 11.38 -4.93
N GLU A 112 2.44 11.97 -5.22
CA GLU A 112 1.25 11.23 -5.64
C GLU A 112 1.53 10.31 -6.84
N ARG A 113 2.24 10.83 -7.84
CA ARG A 113 2.59 10.09 -9.06
C ARG A 113 3.46 8.86 -8.78
N GLU A 114 4.48 9.02 -7.93
CA GLU A 114 5.41 7.94 -7.65
C GLU A 114 4.84 6.92 -6.65
N VAL A 115 3.92 7.31 -5.76
CA VAL A 115 3.16 6.35 -4.94
C VAL A 115 2.35 5.42 -5.83
N ASP A 116 1.62 5.97 -6.82
CA ASP A 116 0.83 5.16 -7.77
C ASP A 116 1.73 4.26 -8.64
N ALA A 117 2.82 4.83 -9.16
CA ALA A 117 3.79 4.10 -9.97
C ALA A 117 4.48 2.98 -9.16
N GLU A 118 4.88 3.24 -7.92
CA GLU A 118 5.52 2.25 -7.06
C GLU A 118 4.56 1.12 -6.70
N PHE A 119 3.32 1.44 -6.39
CA PHE A 119 2.29 0.43 -6.17
C PHE A 119 2.12 -0.46 -7.41
N ALA A 120 2.06 0.13 -8.60
CA ALA A 120 1.96 -0.63 -9.84
C ALA A 120 3.22 -1.50 -10.11
N ARG A 121 4.42 -1.02 -9.77
CA ARG A 121 5.66 -1.82 -9.86
C ARG A 121 5.60 -3.06 -8.96
N ILE A 122 5.01 -2.94 -7.77
CA ILE A 122 4.90 -4.04 -6.81
C ILE A 122 3.77 -4.99 -7.19
N THR A 123 2.57 -4.44 -7.49
CA THR A 123 1.32 -5.21 -7.58
C THR A 123 0.86 -5.52 -8.99
N THR A 124 1.38 -4.82 -10.00
CA THR A 124 0.97 -4.85 -11.42
C THR A 124 -0.37 -4.18 -11.73
N VAL A 125 -1.02 -3.58 -10.75
CA VAL A 125 -2.30 -2.89 -10.93
C VAL A 125 -2.18 -1.42 -10.53
N PRO A 126 -2.92 -0.49 -11.15
CA PRO A 126 -2.94 0.91 -10.77
C PRO A 126 -3.66 1.09 -9.43
N LEU A 127 -3.05 1.84 -8.50
CA LEU A 127 -3.59 2.02 -7.14
C LEU A 127 -4.95 2.71 -7.16
N ARG A 128 -5.00 3.90 -7.75
CA ARG A 128 -6.17 4.79 -7.66
C ARG A 128 -7.43 4.16 -8.24
N SER A 129 -7.37 3.68 -9.49
CA SER A 129 -8.54 3.09 -10.15
C SER A 129 -8.97 1.79 -9.48
N THR A 130 -8.02 0.95 -9.06
CA THR A 130 -8.30 -0.30 -8.36
C THR A 130 -8.94 -0.04 -7.00
N PHE A 131 -8.40 0.92 -6.24
CA PHE A 131 -8.96 1.30 -4.94
C PHE A 131 -10.39 1.81 -5.09
N MET A 132 -10.65 2.75 -6.01
CA MET A 132 -11.99 3.31 -6.21
C MET A 132 -12.99 2.26 -6.68
N PHE A 133 -12.57 1.37 -7.58
CA PHE A 133 -13.41 0.25 -8.01
C PHE A 133 -13.78 -0.68 -6.85
N GLN A 134 -12.82 -1.05 -6.00
CA GLN A 134 -13.08 -1.90 -4.84
C GLN A 134 -13.93 -1.18 -3.78
N LEU A 135 -13.69 0.11 -3.57
CA LEU A 135 -14.51 0.92 -2.67
C LEU A 135 -15.98 0.89 -3.11
N ASP A 136 -16.24 1.19 -4.39
CA ASP A 136 -17.59 1.18 -4.94
C ASP A 136 -18.25 -0.21 -4.82
N ARG A 137 -17.50 -1.26 -5.17
CA ARG A 137 -17.95 -2.65 -5.09
C ARG A 137 -18.38 -3.06 -3.68
N HIS A 138 -17.67 -2.58 -2.67
CA HIS A 138 -17.92 -2.97 -1.28
C HIS A 138 -18.81 -1.98 -0.53
N THR A 139 -19.13 -0.83 -1.11
CA THR A 139 -19.89 0.25 -0.44
C THR A 139 -21.20 -0.22 0.15
N ASP A 140 -22.01 -0.99 -0.57
CA ASP A 140 -23.31 -1.44 -0.05
C ASP A 140 -23.18 -2.34 1.18
N ASN A 141 -22.15 -3.18 1.23
CA ASN A 141 -21.89 -4.01 2.40
C ASN A 141 -21.35 -3.19 3.56
N LEU A 142 -20.48 -2.22 3.30
CA LEU A 142 -20.00 -1.27 4.31
C LEU A 142 -21.16 -0.48 4.90
N LEU A 143 -22.07 0.04 4.09
CA LEU A 143 -23.26 0.76 4.56
C LEU A 143 -24.16 -0.10 5.46
N LYS A 144 -24.32 -1.40 5.15
CA LYS A 144 -25.06 -2.33 6.04
C LYS A 144 -24.39 -2.48 7.40
N VAL A 145 -23.04 -2.55 7.42
CA VAL A 145 -22.26 -2.63 8.67
C VAL A 145 -22.38 -1.33 9.46
N PHE A 146 -22.22 -0.19 8.81
CA PHE A 146 -22.28 1.13 9.43
C PHE A 146 -23.64 1.41 10.07
N ARG A 147 -24.74 1.06 9.40
CA ARG A 147 -26.10 1.24 9.94
C ARG A 147 -26.37 0.40 11.19
N LYS A 148 -25.63 -0.69 11.39
CA LYS A 148 -25.73 -1.55 12.58
C LYS A 148 -24.86 -1.07 13.74
N LYS A 149 -23.94 -0.12 13.52
CA LYS A 149 -23.04 0.39 14.56
C LYS A 149 -23.84 1.20 15.59
N GLY A 150 -23.75 0.81 16.85
CA GLY A 150 -24.36 1.52 17.98
C GLY A 150 -23.40 2.51 18.66
N GLY A 151 -23.89 3.13 19.74
CA GLY A 151 -23.11 4.02 20.58
C GLY A 151 -22.74 5.36 19.92
N ALA A 152 -21.76 6.07 20.50
CA ALA A 152 -21.32 7.37 20.02
C ALA A 152 -20.77 7.32 18.60
N ALA A 153 -20.02 6.28 18.24
CA ALA A 153 -19.52 6.08 16.88
C ALA A 153 -20.66 5.92 15.87
N GLY A 154 -21.70 5.15 16.22
CA GLY A 154 -22.88 4.98 15.38
C GLY A 154 -23.63 6.29 15.14
N GLN A 155 -23.73 7.18 16.14
CA GLN A 155 -24.34 8.49 15.98
C GLN A 155 -23.53 9.38 15.01
N LYS A 156 -22.20 9.42 15.15
CA LYS A 156 -21.32 10.14 14.22
C LYS A 156 -21.46 9.61 12.80
N ILE A 157 -21.49 8.30 12.62
CA ILE A 157 -21.67 7.66 11.30
C ILE A 157 -23.02 8.05 10.69
N LYS A 158 -24.11 8.05 11.46
CA LYS A 158 -25.42 8.46 10.96
C LYS A 158 -25.42 9.88 10.41
N VAL A 159 -24.75 10.83 11.09
CA VAL A 159 -24.59 12.21 10.62
C VAL A 159 -23.82 12.27 9.29
N ILE A 160 -22.73 11.50 9.19
CA ILE A 160 -21.93 11.44 7.95
C ILE A 160 -22.78 10.88 6.80
N LEU A 161 -23.50 9.80 7.01
CA LEU A 161 -24.29 9.15 5.97
C LEU A 161 -25.52 9.99 5.54
N ALA A 162 -26.09 10.81 6.43
CA ALA A 162 -27.18 11.71 6.07
C ALA A 162 -26.77 12.77 5.01
N ALA A 163 -25.47 13.03 4.84
CA ALA A 163 -25.00 13.91 3.78
C ALA A 163 -25.14 13.28 2.38
N MET A 164 -25.19 11.95 2.26
CA MET A 164 -25.43 11.25 0.99
C MET A 164 -26.85 11.45 0.47
N ASP A 165 -27.83 11.63 1.37
CA ASP A 165 -29.23 11.83 0.97
C ASP A 165 -29.43 13.22 0.33
N LYS A 166 -28.56 14.17 0.62
CA LYS A 166 -28.60 15.54 0.07
C LYS A 166 -27.85 15.67 -1.27
N ASP A 167 -26.86 14.85 -1.49
CA ASP A 167 -26.04 14.83 -2.71
C ASP A 167 -25.76 13.39 -3.09
N PRO A 168 -26.48 12.84 -4.10
CA PRO A 168 -26.34 11.45 -4.54
C PRO A 168 -25.15 11.21 -5.48
N SER A 169 -24.23 12.18 -5.64
CA SER A 169 -23.05 12.03 -6.49
C SER A 169 -22.15 10.88 -5.99
N ILE A 170 -21.44 10.25 -6.93
CA ILE A 170 -20.53 9.15 -6.62
C ILE A 170 -19.36 9.64 -5.74
N GLU A 171 -18.91 10.87 -5.97
CA GLU A 171 -17.85 11.50 -5.19
C GLU A 171 -18.28 11.67 -3.73
N LYS A 172 -19.50 12.18 -3.52
CA LYS A 172 -20.05 12.37 -2.18
C LYS A 172 -20.27 11.04 -1.47
N ARG A 173 -20.74 10.03 -2.20
CA ARG A 173 -20.89 8.67 -1.66
C ARG A 173 -19.57 8.10 -1.19
N ARG A 174 -18.50 8.22 -2.00
CA ARG A 174 -17.14 7.78 -1.65
C ARG A 174 -16.58 8.52 -0.43
N ASP A 175 -16.74 9.86 -0.40
CA ASP A 175 -16.32 10.69 0.72
C ASP A 175 -17.00 10.24 2.03
N CYS A 176 -18.33 10.10 2.03
CA CYS A 176 -19.08 9.66 3.21
C CYS A 176 -18.67 8.26 3.67
N VAL A 177 -18.45 7.31 2.74
CA VAL A 177 -18.03 5.96 3.07
C VAL A 177 -16.64 5.96 3.71
N LEU A 178 -15.68 6.70 3.16
CA LEU A 178 -14.32 6.81 3.71
C LEU A 178 -14.32 7.45 5.11
N LYS A 179 -15.08 8.53 5.30
CA LYS A 179 -15.26 9.17 6.61
C LYS A 179 -15.92 8.23 7.62
N ALA A 180 -16.92 7.45 7.18
CA ALA A 180 -17.58 6.47 8.05
C ALA A 180 -16.65 5.29 8.42
N VAL A 181 -15.78 4.82 7.52
CA VAL A 181 -14.74 3.83 7.81
C VAL A 181 -13.82 4.33 8.92
N SER A 182 -13.34 5.58 8.83
CA SER A 182 -12.46 6.18 9.85
C SER A 182 -13.12 6.16 11.23
N VAL A 183 -14.36 6.66 11.34
CA VAL A 183 -15.11 6.67 12.59
C VAL A 183 -15.38 5.24 13.10
N TYR A 184 -15.66 4.29 12.20
CA TYR A 184 -15.89 2.90 12.57
C TYR A 184 -14.65 2.24 13.20
N LEU A 185 -13.45 2.63 12.73
CA LEU A 185 -12.16 2.17 13.22
C LEU A 185 -11.64 2.98 14.43
N ASN A 186 -12.44 3.91 14.96
CA ASN A 186 -12.09 4.87 16.02
C ASN A 186 -10.95 5.83 15.63
N GLU A 187 -10.85 6.13 14.33
CA GLU A 187 -9.92 7.14 13.81
C GLU A 187 -10.67 8.45 13.54
N ASP A 188 -9.97 9.58 13.67
CA ASP A 188 -10.52 10.86 13.26
C ASP A 188 -10.47 11.00 11.73
N PRO A 189 -11.62 11.20 11.05
CA PRO A 189 -11.64 11.42 9.61
C PRO A 189 -10.71 12.54 9.13
N GLN A 190 -10.50 13.59 9.93
CA GLN A 190 -9.62 14.71 9.57
C GLN A 190 -8.14 14.33 9.56
N HIS A 191 -7.76 13.30 10.32
CA HIS A 191 -6.39 12.79 10.30
C HIS A 191 -6.13 11.87 9.10
N LEU A 192 -7.15 11.13 8.66
CA LEU A 192 -7.02 10.19 7.55
C LEU A 192 -7.24 10.86 6.19
N ILE A 193 -8.24 11.76 6.11
CA ILE A 193 -8.65 12.39 4.86
C ILE A 193 -8.27 13.86 4.90
N LYS A 194 -7.38 14.27 4.00
CA LYS A 194 -7.02 15.66 3.81
C LYS A 194 -7.65 16.16 2.51
N GLU A 195 -8.44 17.21 2.61
CA GLU A 195 -8.98 17.89 1.44
C GLU A 195 -7.97 18.93 0.95
N TYR A 196 -7.56 18.82 -0.31
CA TYR A 196 -6.71 19.81 -0.96
C TYR A 196 -7.55 20.58 -1.97
N MET A 197 -7.62 21.89 -1.79
CA MET A 197 -8.17 22.77 -2.83
C MET A 197 -7.13 22.86 -3.95
N VAL A 198 -7.42 22.25 -5.10
CA VAL A 198 -6.58 22.40 -6.29
C VAL A 198 -6.88 23.75 -6.90
N ASN A 199 -5.95 24.70 -6.77
CA ASN A 199 -6.00 25.94 -7.52
C ASN A 199 -5.68 25.62 -8.99
N PHE A 200 -6.69 25.58 -9.84
CA PHE A 200 -6.56 25.33 -11.27
C PHE A 200 -5.67 26.37 -12.00
N LYS A 201 -5.29 27.47 -11.35
CA LYS A 201 -4.40 28.50 -11.92
C LYS A 201 -2.91 28.11 -12.01
N GLU A 202 -2.50 27.01 -11.40
CA GLU A 202 -1.11 26.55 -11.44
C GLU A 202 -0.88 25.35 -12.40
N LEU A 203 -1.91 24.98 -13.18
CA LEU A 203 -1.85 23.83 -14.10
C LEU A 203 -1.69 24.21 -15.59
N PHE A 204 -1.55 25.53 -15.89
CA PHE A 204 -1.30 26.02 -17.26
C PHE A 204 -0.06 26.88 -17.33
#